data_5cf2ba15f229374a6ddc3f378fb41843
#
_entry.id   5cf2ba15f229374a6ddc3f378fb41843
#
_cell.length_a   1.000
_cell.length_b   1.000
_cell.length_c   1.000
_cell.angle_alpha   90.00
_cell.angle_beta   90.00
_cell.angle_gamma   90.00
#
_symmetry.space_group_name_H-M   'P 1'
#
loop_
_entity.id
_entity.type
_entity.pdbx_description
1 polymer ?
#
loop_
_entity_poly.entity_id
_entity_poly.type
_entity_poly.pdbx_seq_one_letter_code
_entity_poly.pdbx_strand_id
1 'polypeptide(L)'
;AGGEEMYQIAQDMVTMLREEEGCNYVICIGHLGIDDETAVTANRSIDLLAKVTGIDVFIDGHSHSTEEEIAEKTNADRKVGDTVVTSTGTKLENIGVVTIKDSTITTECVPTEGIEIPADNEIAARAAAIAAEVEAEYGIVFAKTEVTLNGEKAPGNRTEETNLGDLITDALVWKATETGETVDAAITNGGGIRATIEAG
;
A
#
# COMPACT_ATOMS: atom_id res chain seq x y z
N ALA A 1 -9.98 -2.18 -15.58
CA ALA A 1 -9.30 -3.29 -16.22
C ALA A 1 -8.66 -4.17 -15.13
N GLY A 2 -8.60 -5.48 -15.35
CA GLY A 2 -7.99 -6.46 -14.46
C GLY A 2 -7.80 -7.79 -15.22
N GLY A 3 -7.01 -8.70 -14.67
CA GLY A 3 -6.75 -9.99 -15.30
C GLY A 3 -6.19 -9.83 -16.71
N GLU A 4 -6.70 -10.60 -17.66
CA GLU A 4 -6.17 -10.68 -19.04
C GLU A 4 -6.09 -9.32 -19.75
N GLU A 5 -7.06 -8.43 -19.57
CA GLU A 5 -7.04 -7.09 -20.18
C GLU A 5 -5.87 -6.26 -19.64
N MET A 6 -5.62 -6.31 -18.33
CA MET A 6 -4.49 -5.62 -17.70
C MET A 6 -3.17 -6.18 -18.24
N TYR A 7 -3.05 -7.50 -18.37
CA TYR A 7 -1.84 -8.14 -18.87
C TYR A 7 -1.54 -7.74 -20.31
N GLN A 8 -2.58 -7.70 -21.17
CA GLN A 8 -2.42 -7.30 -22.57
C GLN A 8 -1.96 -5.83 -22.68
N ILE A 9 -2.61 -4.91 -21.95
CA ILE A 9 -2.24 -3.49 -21.94
C ILE A 9 -0.79 -3.31 -21.47
N ALA A 10 -0.38 -4.03 -20.42
CA ALA A 10 0.99 -3.97 -19.92
C ALA A 10 1.99 -4.52 -20.93
N GLN A 11 1.68 -5.65 -21.61
CA GLN A 11 2.55 -6.21 -22.64
C GLN A 11 2.69 -5.30 -23.85
N ASP A 12 1.59 -4.69 -24.32
CA ASP A 12 1.61 -3.75 -25.42
C ASP A 12 2.48 -2.54 -25.10
N MET A 13 2.40 -2.00 -23.89
CA MET A 13 3.24 -0.90 -23.43
C MET A 13 4.73 -1.30 -23.38
N VAL A 14 5.05 -2.48 -22.85
CA VAL A 14 6.43 -2.99 -22.81
C VAL A 14 6.97 -3.15 -24.24
N THR A 15 6.18 -3.70 -25.15
CA THR A 15 6.55 -3.88 -26.56
C THR A 15 6.86 -2.53 -27.20
N MET A 16 6.00 -1.54 -27.03
CA MET A 16 6.21 -0.18 -27.54
C MET A 16 7.51 0.45 -26.99
N LEU A 17 7.74 0.36 -25.68
CA LEU A 17 8.94 0.90 -25.04
C LEU A 17 10.23 0.23 -25.55
N ARG A 18 10.19 -1.08 -25.78
CA ARG A 18 11.35 -1.85 -26.26
C ARG A 18 11.62 -1.66 -27.74
N GLU A 19 10.58 -1.77 -28.57
CA GLU A 19 10.72 -1.87 -30.02
C GLU A 19 10.64 -0.51 -30.73
N GLU A 20 9.77 0.41 -30.24
CA GLU A 20 9.59 1.70 -30.87
C GLU A 20 10.47 2.78 -30.22
N GLU A 21 10.50 2.82 -28.88
CA GLU A 21 11.28 3.84 -28.15
C GLU A 21 12.73 3.41 -27.88
N GLY A 22 13.07 2.12 -28.06
CA GLY A 22 14.42 1.59 -27.91
C GLY A 22 14.95 1.61 -26.48
N CYS A 23 14.06 1.49 -25.48
CA CYS A 23 14.44 1.51 -24.06
C CYS A 23 15.28 0.28 -23.71
N ASN A 24 16.47 0.51 -23.12
CA ASN A 24 17.34 -0.56 -22.64
C ASN A 24 16.81 -1.22 -21.36
N TYR A 25 16.10 -0.46 -20.52
CA TYR A 25 15.48 -0.95 -19.31
C TYR A 25 14.03 -0.46 -19.23
N VAL A 26 13.14 -1.34 -18.75
CA VAL A 26 11.74 -1.03 -18.47
C VAL A 26 11.48 -1.24 -16.99
N ILE A 27 11.17 -0.18 -16.27
CA ILE A 27 10.82 -0.20 -14.86
C ILE A 27 9.32 0.06 -14.74
N CYS A 28 8.61 -0.87 -14.15
CA CYS A 28 7.19 -0.74 -13.86
C CYS A 28 6.99 -0.31 -12.41
N ILE A 29 6.17 0.72 -12.19
CA ILE A 29 5.73 1.13 -10.86
C ILE A 29 4.26 0.77 -10.75
N GLY A 30 3.92 -0.06 -9.74
CA GLY A 30 2.58 -0.55 -9.53
C GLY A 30 2.12 -0.40 -8.07
N HIS A 31 0.83 -0.64 -7.86
CA HIS A 31 0.22 -0.73 -6.54
C HIS A 31 -0.75 -1.90 -6.52
N LEU A 32 -0.23 -3.10 -6.82
CA LEU A 32 -1.00 -4.32 -7.00
C LEU A 32 -0.94 -5.25 -5.79
N GLY A 33 0.23 -5.33 -5.16
CA GLY A 33 0.50 -6.23 -4.06
C GLY A 33 0.75 -7.68 -4.50
N ILE A 34 1.13 -8.49 -3.52
CA ILE A 34 1.40 -9.91 -3.69
C ILE A 34 0.55 -10.78 -2.74
N ASP A 35 -0.33 -10.17 -1.96
CA ASP A 35 -1.13 -10.85 -0.95
C ASP A 35 -2.21 -11.75 -1.55
N ASP A 36 -2.75 -12.65 -0.70
CA ASP A 36 -3.76 -13.61 -1.13
C ASP A 36 -5.15 -12.96 -1.27
N GLU A 37 -5.38 -11.78 -0.70
CA GLU A 37 -6.63 -11.04 -0.85
C GLU A 37 -6.83 -10.59 -2.29
N THR A 38 -5.77 -10.16 -2.96
CA THR A 38 -5.78 -9.77 -4.38
C THR A 38 -5.65 -10.94 -5.35
N ALA A 39 -5.31 -12.14 -4.89
CA ALA A 39 -5.19 -13.34 -5.73
C ALA A 39 -6.48 -13.69 -6.48
N VAL A 40 -7.63 -13.48 -5.82
CA VAL A 40 -8.97 -13.82 -6.37
C VAL A 40 -9.30 -13.02 -7.62
N THR A 41 -8.75 -11.82 -7.75
CA THR A 41 -8.97 -10.93 -8.88
C THR A 41 -7.93 -11.08 -9.99
N ALA A 42 -6.91 -11.91 -9.77
CA ALA A 42 -5.74 -12.08 -10.64
C ALA A 42 -5.05 -10.73 -10.96
N ASN A 43 -4.98 -9.85 -9.98
CA ASN A 43 -4.42 -8.50 -10.11
C ASN A 43 -3.11 -8.31 -9.35
N ARG A 44 -2.56 -9.35 -8.70
CA ARG A 44 -1.26 -9.22 -8.03
C ARG A 44 -0.15 -8.94 -9.05
N SER A 45 0.89 -8.25 -8.61
CA SER A 45 2.08 -8.03 -9.42
C SER A 45 2.70 -9.34 -9.93
N ILE A 46 2.75 -10.38 -9.08
CA ILE A 46 3.25 -11.71 -9.47
C ILE A 46 2.38 -12.40 -10.51
N ASP A 47 1.06 -12.18 -10.51
CA ASP A 47 0.15 -12.73 -11.53
C ASP A 47 0.38 -12.03 -12.88
N LEU A 48 0.53 -10.70 -12.87
CA LEU A 48 0.87 -9.91 -14.05
C LEU A 48 2.20 -10.36 -14.64
N LEU A 49 3.25 -10.45 -13.82
CA LEU A 49 4.60 -10.79 -14.26
C LEU A 49 4.75 -12.24 -14.74
N ALA A 50 3.84 -13.12 -14.32
CA ALA A 50 3.76 -14.48 -14.90
C ALA A 50 3.24 -14.50 -16.35
N LYS A 51 2.66 -13.39 -16.84
CA LYS A 51 2.05 -13.26 -18.17
C LYS A 51 2.75 -12.23 -19.05
N VAL A 52 3.36 -11.21 -18.45
CA VAL A 52 4.00 -10.08 -19.14
C VAL A 52 5.51 -10.27 -19.09
N THR A 53 6.18 -10.12 -20.21
CA THR A 53 7.64 -10.25 -20.32
C THR A 53 8.28 -8.94 -20.76
N GLY A 54 9.56 -8.75 -20.43
CA GLY A 54 10.32 -7.58 -20.86
C GLY A 54 10.32 -6.41 -19.88
N ILE A 55 9.72 -6.58 -18.69
CA ILE A 55 9.91 -5.68 -17.55
C ILE A 55 11.16 -6.14 -16.80
N ASP A 56 12.07 -5.21 -16.48
CA ASP A 56 13.30 -5.53 -15.74
C ASP A 56 13.08 -5.46 -14.22
N VAL A 57 12.34 -4.42 -13.76
CA VAL A 57 12.05 -4.18 -12.35
C VAL A 57 10.59 -3.83 -12.19
N PHE A 58 9.94 -4.43 -11.20
CA PHE A 58 8.61 -4.05 -10.74
C PHE A 58 8.70 -3.51 -9.30
N ILE A 59 8.43 -2.21 -9.14
CA ILE A 59 8.36 -1.55 -7.83
C ILE A 59 6.90 -1.57 -7.39
N ASP A 60 6.59 -2.37 -6.38
CA ASP A 60 5.22 -2.63 -5.94
C ASP A 60 4.87 -1.94 -4.61
N GLY A 61 3.58 -1.91 -4.32
CA GLY A 61 2.98 -1.43 -3.08
C GLY A 61 1.74 -2.26 -2.72
N HIS A 62 0.79 -1.66 -1.99
CA HIS A 62 -0.51 -2.22 -1.58
C HIS A 62 -0.44 -3.24 -0.44
N SER A 63 0.24 -4.37 -0.60
CA SER A 63 0.33 -5.43 0.42
C SER A 63 1.27 -5.12 1.57
N HIS A 64 2.01 -4.00 1.50
CA HIS A 64 3.04 -3.62 2.49
C HIS A 64 4.14 -4.68 2.67
N SER A 65 4.43 -5.42 1.62
CA SER A 65 5.32 -6.59 1.69
C SER A 65 6.77 -6.21 1.91
N THR A 66 7.44 -7.04 2.72
CA THR A 66 8.90 -6.98 2.90
C THR A 66 9.62 -7.77 1.79
N GLU A 67 10.93 -7.64 1.73
CA GLU A 67 11.74 -8.42 0.77
C GLU A 67 11.66 -9.93 1.04
N GLU A 68 11.56 -10.34 2.31
CA GLU A 68 11.39 -11.73 2.72
C GLU A 68 10.06 -12.30 2.23
N GLU A 69 8.96 -11.57 2.41
CA GLU A 69 7.64 -12.00 1.94
C GLU A 69 7.58 -12.09 0.42
N ILE A 70 8.26 -11.18 -0.31
CA ILE A 70 8.39 -11.27 -1.76
C ILE A 70 9.19 -12.52 -2.14
N ALA A 71 10.30 -12.80 -1.45
CA ALA A 71 11.10 -13.99 -1.72
C ALA A 71 10.33 -15.29 -1.47
N GLU A 72 9.50 -15.36 -0.44
CA GLU A 72 8.62 -16.50 -0.15
C GLU A 72 7.58 -16.75 -1.26
N LYS A 73 7.02 -15.67 -1.82
CA LYS A 73 5.99 -15.76 -2.88
C LYS A 73 6.57 -15.92 -4.29
N THR A 74 7.87 -15.71 -4.47
CA THR A 74 8.57 -15.77 -5.76
C THR A 74 9.74 -16.77 -5.71
N ASN A 75 10.93 -16.26 -5.42
CA ASN A 75 12.16 -17.04 -5.20
C ASN A 75 13.19 -16.19 -4.43
N ALA A 76 14.32 -16.77 -4.06
CA ALA A 76 15.36 -16.11 -3.27
C ALA A 76 15.90 -14.81 -3.91
N ASP A 77 15.85 -14.72 -5.25
CA ASP A 77 16.26 -13.51 -5.99
C ASP A 77 15.11 -12.50 -6.17
N ARG A 78 13.94 -12.78 -5.60
CA ARG A 78 12.71 -11.99 -5.72
C ARG A 78 12.29 -11.76 -7.17
N LYS A 79 12.37 -12.80 -8.00
CA LYS A 79 12.06 -12.74 -9.43
C LYS A 79 10.81 -13.52 -9.81
N VAL A 80 10.08 -12.95 -10.77
CA VAL A 80 9.08 -13.66 -11.57
C VAL A 80 9.56 -13.60 -13.02
N GLY A 81 9.91 -14.74 -13.61
CA GLY A 81 10.67 -14.77 -14.86
C GLY A 81 12.00 -14.04 -14.70
N ASP A 82 12.26 -13.04 -15.55
CA ASP A 82 13.46 -12.22 -15.49
C ASP A 82 13.24 -10.90 -14.70
N THR A 83 12.03 -10.58 -14.30
CA THR A 83 11.67 -9.33 -13.61
C THR A 83 11.97 -9.42 -12.12
N VAL A 84 12.76 -8.47 -11.61
CA VAL A 84 12.97 -8.29 -10.16
C VAL A 84 11.77 -7.56 -9.56
N VAL A 85 11.19 -8.10 -8.49
CA VAL A 85 10.11 -7.47 -7.73
C VAL A 85 10.67 -6.88 -6.45
N THR A 86 10.31 -5.64 -6.13
CA THR A 86 10.71 -4.98 -4.89
C THR A 86 9.56 -4.16 -4.30
N SER A 87 9.53 -4.09 -2.97
CA SER A 87 8.64 -3.25 -2.17
C SER A 87 9.35 -2.88 -0.87
N THR A 88 8.96 -1.80 -0.23
CA THR A 88 9.65 -1.24 0.93
C THR A 88 8.90 -1.43 2.25
N GLY A 89 7.92 -2.32 2.28
CA GLY A 89 7.06 -2.47 3.46
C GLY A 89 6.07 -1.33 3.60
N THR A 90 6.00 -0.71 4.76
CA THR A 90 5.01 0.32 5.08
C THR A 90 5.61 1.47 5.91
N LYS A 91 4.84 2.55 6.09
CA LYS A 91 5.13 3.67 7.00
C LYS A 91 6.48 4.36 6.81
N LEU A 92 7.09 4.24 5.62
CA LEU A 92 8.42 4.77 5.33
C LEU A 92 9.54 4.17 6.22
N GLU A 93 9.36 2.95 6.69
CA GLU A 93 10.35 2.24 7.50
C GLU A 93 11.63 1.93 6.71
N ASN A 94 11.52 1.88 5.36
CA ASN A 94 12.65 1.62 4.48
C ASN A 94 12.66 2.56 3.27
N ILE A 95 13.85 2.79 2.74
CA ILE A 95 14.09 3.41 1.43
C ILE A 95 14.53 2.29 0.48
N GLY A 96 13.78 2.07 -0.61
CA GLY A 96 14.16 1.13 -1.66
C GLY A 96 15.22 1.73 -2.59
N VAL A 97 16.31 1.00 -2.80
CA VAL A 97 17.37 1.37 -3.73
C VAL A 97 17.43 0.33 -4.84
N VAL A 98 17.25 0.76 -6.08
CA VAL A 98 17.44 -0.08 -7.27
C VAL A 98 18.72 0.35 -7.94
N THR A 99 19.68 -0.55 -8.07
CA THR A 99 20.95 -0.31 -8.73
C THR A 99 21.04 -1.12 -10.02
N ILE A 100 21.28 -0.43 -11.14
CA ILE A 100 21.55 -1.05 -12.45
C ILE A 100 22.99 -0.79 -12.81
N LYS A 101 23.80 -1.85 -12.85
CA LYS A 101 25.22 -1.75 -13.19
C LYS A 101 25.66 -2.95 -14.04
N ASP A 102 26.32 -2.68 -15.16
CA ASP A 102 26.85 -3.72 -16.06
C ASP A 102 25.79 -4.79 -16.40
N SER A 103 24.56 -4.35 -16.70
CA SER A 103 23.36 -5.18 -16.95
C SER A 103 22.90 -6.04 -15.77
N THR A 104 23.48 -5.84 -14.60
CA THR A 104 23.02 -6.48 -13.36
C THR A 104 22.10 -5.54 -12.60
N ILE A 105 20.97 -6.04 -12.17
CA ILE A 105 19.98 -5.30 -11.38
C ILE A 105 19.98 -5.87 -9.97
N THR A 106 20.17 -5.01 -8.99
CA THR A 106 20.06 -5.34 -7.56
C THR A 106 19.10 -4.39 -6.87
N THR A 107 18.41 -4.90 -5.87
CA THR A 107 17.53 -4.10 -5.01
C THR A 107 17.93 -4.27 -3.56
N GLU A 108 17.80 -3.21 -2.79
CA GLU A 108 18.13 -3.16 -1.38
C GLU A 108 17.09 -2.29 -0.65
N CYS A 109 16.63 -2.74 0.52
CA CYS A 109 15.86 -1.94 1.44
C CYS A 109 16.77 -1.40 2.54
N VAL A 110 16.92 -0.07 2.58
CA VAL A 110 17.72 0.63 3.59
C VAL A 110 16.78 1.12 4.69
N PRO A 111 16.91 0.60 5.93
CA PRO A 111 16.08 1.05 7.05
C PRO A 111 16.24 2.55 7.31
N THR A 112 15.13 3.23 7.58
CA THR A 112 15.13 4.65 7.96
C THR A 112 15.39 4.85 9.46
N GLU A 113 15.24 3.81 10.25
CA GLU A 113 15.55 3.83 11.68
C GLU A 113 17.03 4.15 11.91
N GLY A 114 17.31 5.08 12.81
CA GLY A 114 18.67 5.49 13.16
C GLY A 114 19.32 6.46 12.17
N ILE A 115 18.64 6.90 11.13
CA ILE A 115 19.15 7.98 10.26
C ILE A 115 19.11 9.29 11.05
N GLU A 116 20.28 9.89 11.28
CA GLU A 116 20.36 11.20 11.90
C GLU A 116 19.90 12.30 10.93
N ILE A 117 18.90 13.07 11.35
CA ILE A 117 18.40 14.22 10.61
C ILE A 117 19.09 15.48 11.17
N PRO A 118 19.78 16.29 10.34
CA PRO A 118 20.37 17.55 10.81
C PRO A 118 19.33 18.45 11.48
N ALA A 119 19.72 19.12 12.56
CA ALA A 119 18.82 19.97 13.36
C ALA A 119 18.25 21.18 12.56
N ASP A 120 18.95 21.58 11.52
CA ASP A 120 18.56 22.68 10.62
C ASP A 120 17.83 22.18 9.34
N ASN A 121 17.34 20.95 9.35
CA ASN A 121 16.62 20.37 8.22
C ASN A 121 15.24 21.03 8.06
N GLU A 122 15.03 21.76 6.97
CA GLU A 122 13.78 22.50 6.70
C GLU A 122 12.57 21.56 6.53
N ILE A 123 12.76 20.36 5.98
CA ILE A 123 11.68 19.37 5.81
C ILE A 123 11.25 18.84 7.18
N ALA A 124 12.19 18.54 8.07
CA ALA A 124 11.88 18.10 9.42
C ALA A 124 11.15 19.20 10.22
N ALA A 125 11.58 20.45 10.09
CA ALA A 125 10.89 21.59 10.70
C ALA A 125 9.46 21.76 10.18
N ARG A 126 9.25 21.60 8.87
CA ARG A 126 7.91 21.67 8.26
C ARG A 126 7.03 20.50 8.70
N ALA A 127 7.56 19.28 8.76
CA ALA A 127 6.85 18.10 9.25
C ALA A 127 6.41 18.28 10.72
N ALA A 128 7.30 18.79 11.56
CA ALA A 128 7.00 19.08 12.97
C ALA A 128 5.90 20.14 13.12
N ALA A 129 5.91 21.19 12.28
CA ALA A 129 4.86 22.21 12.29
C ALA A 129 3.49 21.62 11.90
N ILE A 130 3.43 20.78 10.85
CA ILE A 130 2.19 20.09 10.45
C ILE A 130 1.71 19.15 11.57
N ALA A 131 2.61 18.38 12.17
CA ALA A 131 2.27 17.49 13.28
C ALA A 131 1.68 18.27 14.47
N ALA A 132 2.25 19.45 14.79
CA ALA A 132 1.73 20.29 15.86
C ALA A 132 0.33 20.88 15.52
N GLU A 133 0.06 21.25 14.27
CA GLU A 133 -1.26 21.68 13.81
C GLU A 133 -2.29 20.54 13.96
N VAL A 134 -1.94 19.33 13.52
CA VAL A 134 -2.79 18.13 13.65
C VAL A 134 -3.07 17.80 15.11
N GLU A 135 -2.04 17.81 15.96
CA GLU A 135 -2.18 17.54 17.39
C GLU A 135 -3.08 18.57 18.09
N ALA A 136 -2.95 19.84 17.73
CA ALA A 136 -3.79 20.90 18.27
C ALA A 136 -5.28 20.74 17.91
N GLU A 137 -5.58 20.19 16.74
CA GLU A 137 -6.95 20.00 16.25
C GLU A 137 -7.54 18.65 16.72
N TYR A 138 -6.77 17.56 16.62
CA TYR A 138 -7.27 16.20 16.84
C TYR A 138 -6.72 15.50 18.10
N GLY A 139 -5.71 16.06 18.77
CA GLY A 139 -5.11 15.50 19.97
C GLY A 139 -5.97 15.65 21.24
N ILE A 140 -7.08 16.38 21.17
CA ILE A 140 -7.96 16.60 22.31
C ILE A 140 -8.89 15.40 22.51
N VAL A 141 -8.75 14.74 23.65
CA VAL A 141 -9.68 13.64 24.04
C VAL A 141 -11.07 14.23 24.27
N PHE A 142 -12.02 13.95 23.40
CA PHE A 142 -13.40 14.45 23.50
C PHE A 142 -14.38 13.38 24.00
N ALA A 143 -14.02 12.09 23.96
CA ALA A 143 -14.83 10.99 24.43
C ALA A 143 -13.96 9.83 24.92
N LYS A 144 -14.56 8.91 25.64
CA LYS A 144 -13.96 7.63 26.08
C LYS A 144 -14.90 6.50 25.76
N THR A 145 -14.35 5.31 25.54
CA THR A 145 -15.13 4.09 25.35
C THR A 145 -14.86 3.12 26.49
N GLU A 146 -15.92 2.48 27.01
CA GLU A 146 -15.80 1.45 28.05
C GLU A 146 -15.44 0.06 27.50
N VAL A 147 -15.46 -0.09 26.17
CA VAL A 147 -15.15 -1.33 25.46
C VAL A 147 -14.18 -1.07 24.35
N THR A 148 -13.29 -2.02 24.05
CA THR A 148 -12.45 -1.94 22.87
C THR A 148 -13.30 -1.97 21.60
N LEU A 149 -13.10 -1.00 20.71
CA LEU A 149 -13.73 -0.93 19.41
C LEU A 149 -12.80 -1.57 18.38
N ASN A 150 -13.18 -2.76 17.90
CA ASN A 150 -12.32 -3.60 17.06
C ASN A 150 -12.09 -3.01 15.67
N GLY A 151 -10.86 -2.60 15.39
CA GLY A 151 -10.39 -2.13 14.10
C GLY A 151 -9.45 -3.09 13.38
N GLU A 152 -9.30 -4.32 13.87
CA GLU A 152 -8.41 -5.32 13.29
C GLU A 152 -8.81 -5.67 11.86
N LYS A 153 -7.81 -6.08 11.07
CA LYS A 153 -7.98 -6.45 9.67
C LYS A 153 -8.72 -7.78 9.53
N ALA A 154 -8.16 -8.83 10.17
CA ALA A 154 -8.69 -10.18 10.15
C ALA A 154 -8.19 -10.99 11.38
N PRO A 155 -9.07 -11.63 12.18
CA PRO A 155 -10.54 -11.47 12.10
C PRO A 155 -10.97 -10.06 12.49
N GLY A 156 -11.85 -9.44 11.70
CA GLY A 156 -12.29 -8.07 11.95
C GLY A 156 -12.90 -7.43 10.71
N ASN A 157 -12.71 -6.13 10.54
CA ASN A 157 -13.41 -5.28 9.55
C ASN A 157 -13.40 -5.76 8.08
N ARG A 158 -12.52 -6.68 7.72
CA ARG A 158 -12.48 -7.25 6.35
C ARG A 158 -13.16 -8.62 6.24
N THR A 159 -13.45 -9.25 7.34
CA THR A 159 -13.92 -10.64 7.37
C THR A 159 -15.22 -10.85 8.13
N GLU A 160 -15.60 -9.88 8.97
CA GLU A 160 -16.79 -9.97 9.82
C GLU A 160 -17.29 -8.58 10.24
N GLU A 161 -18.50 -8.53 10.81
CA GLU A 161 -19.05 -7.34 11.45
C GLU A 161 -18.25 -7.00 12.72
N THR A 162 -17.98 -5.68 12.91
CA THR A 162 -17.27 -5.18 14.10
C THR A 162 -17.96 -3.96 14.68
N ASN A 163 -17.90 -3.81 16.01
CA ASN A 163 -18.47 -2.66 16.70
C ASN A 163 -17.85 -1.30 16.27
N LEU A 164 -16.60 -1.27 15.80
CA LEU A 164 -16.03 -0.06 15.23
C LEU A 164 -16.58 0.21 13.83
N GLY A 165 -16.79 -0.83 13.03
CA GLY A 165 -17.44 -0.72 11.72
C GLY A 165 -18.85 -0.16 11.84
N ASP A 166 -19.62 -0.66 12.79
CA ASP A 166 -20.99 -0.20 13.07
C ASP A 166 -20.99 1.27 13.53
N LEU A 167 -20.13 1.62 14.49
CA LEU A 167 -20.02 3.00 14.97
C LEU A 167 -19.68 3.98 13.83
N ILE A 168 -18.79 3.60 12.93
CA ILE A 168 -18.41 4.45 11.78
C ILE A 168 -19.58 4.62 10.82
N THR A 169 -20.30 3.54 10.49
CA THR A 169 -21.42 3.63 9.57
C THR A 169 -22.61 4.39 10.18
N ASP A 170 -22.87 4.22 11.46
CA ASP A 170 -23.87 5.01 12.20
C ASP A 170 -23.50 6.51 12.20
N ALA A 171 -22.22 6.83 12.42
CA ALA A 171 -21.75 8.22 12.38
C ALA A 171 -21.91 8.85 10.97
N LEU A 172 -21.74 8.08 9.90
CA LEU A 172 -21.97 8.54 8.52
C LEU A 172 -23.46 8.85 8.29
N VAL A 173 -24.36 7.95 8.71
CA VAL A 173 -25.81 8.18 8.63
C VAL A 173 -26.22 9.42 9.45
N TRP A 174 -25.73 9.50 10.69
CA TRP A 174 -26.00 10.64 11.56
C TRP A 174 -25.56 11.97 10.91
N LYS A 175 -24.32 12.01 10.38
CA LYS A 175 -23.79 13.23 9.77
C LYS A 175 -24.54 13.65 8.52
N ALA A 176 -24.88 12.71 7.66
CA ALA A 176 -25.67 12.97 6.45
C ALA A 176 -27.06 13.52 6.82
N THR A 177 -27.71 12.93 7.82
CA THR A 177 -29.01 13.41 8.31
C THR A 177 -28.93 14.82 8.88
N GLU A 178 -27.88 15.16 9.64
CA GLU A 178 -27.64 16.51 10.13
C GLU A 178 -27.47 17.57 9.02
N THR A 179 -26.94 17.16 7.88
CA THR A 179 -26.79 18.04 6.71
C THR A 179 -28.06 18.14 5.84
N GLY A 180 -29.14 17.47 6.27
CA GLY A 180 -30.45 17.53 5.61
C GLY A 180 -30.69 16.48 4.55
N GLU A 181 -29.80 15.50 4.44
CA GLU A 181 -29.95 14.37 3.53
C GLU A 181 -30.85 13.27 4.17
N THR A 182 -31.64 12.58 3.33
CA THR A 182 -32.36 11.39 3.75
C THR A 182 -31.55 10.16 3.38
N VAL A 183 -31.09 9.42 4.37
CA VAL A 183 -30.21 8.25 4.21
C VAL A 183 -30.79 7.07 4.96
N ASP A 184 -30.96 5.94 4.27
CA ASP A 184 -31.46 4.70 4.87
C ASP A 184 -30.36 3.79 5.39
N ALA A 185 -29.13 3.88 4.83
CA ALA A 185 -28.00 3.07 5.24
C ALA A 185 -26.68 3.72 4.80
N ALA A 186 -25.58 3.34 5.48
CA ALA A 186 -24.22 3.66 5.05
C ALA A 186 -23.38 2.39 4.94
N ILE A 187 -22.45 2.40 4.01
CA ILE A 187 -21.44 1.36 3.84
C ILE A 187 -20.06 2.00 3.67
N THR A 188 -19.05 1.35 4.21
CA THR A 188 -17.65 1.73 3.98
C THR A 188 -16.81 0.47 3.75
N ASN A 189 -15.65 0.62 3.09
CA ASN A 189 -14.76 -0.51 2.94
C ASN A 189 -13.98 -0.78 4.24
N GLY A 190 -13.97 -2.01 4.71
CA GLY A 190 -13.26 -2.41 5.94
C GLY A 190 -11.75 -2.08 5.90
N GLY A 191 -11.15 -2.04 4.70
CA GLY A 191 -9.76 -1.62 4.52
C GLY A 191 -9.47 -0.15 4.82
N GLY A 192 -10.49 0.70 4.96
CA GLY A 192 -10.37 2.09 5.39
C GLY A 192 -10.21 2.24 6.90
N ILE A 193 -10.62 1.22 7.69
CA ILE A 193 -10.48 1.19 9.14
C ILE A 193 -9.10 0.63 9.46
N ARG A 194 -8.22 1.41 10.09
CA ARG A 194 -6.80 1.11 10.20
C ARG A 194 -6.28 0.98 11.62
N ALA A 195 -7.12 1.19 12.61
CA ALA A 195 -6.73 1.11 14.02
C ALA A 195 -7.91 0.68 14.89
N THR A 196 -7.61 -0.08 15.92
CA THR A 196 -8.48 -0.37 17.04
C THR A 196 -8.48 0.82 18.01
N ILE A 197 -9.62 1.12 18.64
CA ILE A 197 -9.72 2.10 19.71
C ILE A 197 -9.86 1.32 21.01
N GLU A 198 -8.85 1.41 21.85
CA GLU A 198 -8.83 0.71 23.12
C GLU A 198 -9.79 1.36 24.14
N ALA A 199 -10.31 0.53 25.07
CA ALA A 199 -11.07 1.01 26.19
C ALA A 199 -10.21 1.88 27.11
N GLY A 200 -10.73 3.04 27.58
CA GLY A 200 -9.97 3.95 28.43
C GLY A 200 -10.67 5.24 28.83
#